data_56bcbada4b00a184778a81d233a32807
#
_entry.id   56bcbada4b00a184778a81d233a32807
#
_cell.length_a   1.000
_cell.length_b   1.000
_cell.length_c   1.000
_cell.angle_alpha   90.00
_cell.angle_beta   90.00
_cell.angle_gamma   90.00
#
_symmetry.space_group_name_H-M   'P 1'
#
loop_
_entity.id
_entity.type
_entity.pdbx_description
1 polymer ?
#
loop_
_entity_poly.entity_id
_entity_poly.type
_entity_poly.pdbx_seq_one_letter_code
_entity_poly.pdbx_strand_id
1 'polypeptide(L)'
;MNKEGKILRIDPPLAIPGAEVTIDCENLDTSDPTLCAVFFGVESAPIVALSPKRVLAIVPELKQSGRIEVQIESRGRRSEAASIIVAQRLAEDLHPVANPAFDRDDGSLLVTRSGARGEQLPVTLFRIDAGGEITEFSGDITNPTGIAFDSTGQMFVTSRMDGTVYRITSFKEAVPFAQNLGVATGIAFDSSDTMYVGDRTGTIYKVNGIGEESTWAQLEPSVSAYHLAVGPDNALYVAGPTVASFDSIMRVGANGEVSVFYRGLGRPQGLVFDDEGNLYVAASLRGRRGIVRISPDGKHAELFVAGMNLVGLAFNATGDLAIASTDSIYSLPLARQA
;
A
#
# COMPACT_ATOMS: atom_id res chain seq x y z
N MET A 1 15.02 -32.73 -31.26
CA MET A 1 14.99 -31.26 -31.24
C MET A 1 14.78 -30.82 -29.80
N ASN A 2 15.80 -30.23 -29.16
CA ASN A 2 15.59 -29.62 -27.85
C ASN A 2 14.66 -28.44 -28.04
N LYS A 3 13.49 -28.48 -27.39
CA LYS A 3 12.57 -27.33 -27.36
C LYS A 3 13.25 -26.19 -26.62
N GLU A 4 13.09 -24.96 -27.09
CA GLU A 4 13.56 -23.78 -26.39
C GLU A 4 12.82 -23.58 -25.08
N GLY A 5 13.53 -23.05 -24.06
CA GLY A 5 12.92 -22.70 -22.80
C GLY A 5 11.86 -21.62 -22.99
N LYS A 6 10.75 -21.70 -22.28
CA LYS A 6 9.64 -20.76 -22.39
C LYS A 6 9.13 -20.37 -21.02
N ILE A 7 8.88 -19.06 -20.84
CA ILE A 7 8.13 -18.52 -19.71
C ILE A 7 6.65 -18.60 -20.07
N LEU A 8 5.87 -19.24 -19.21
CA LEU A 8 4.42 -19.39 -19.39
C LEU A 8 3.66 -18.24 -18.71
N ARG A 9 4.12 -17.83 -17.52
CA ARG A 9 3.48 -16.81 -16.68
C ARG A 9 4.46 -16.25 -15.69
N ILE A 10 4.31 -14.95 -15.38
CA ILE A 10 4.93 -14.29 -14.22
C ILE A 10 3.79 -13.90 -13.27
N ASP A 11 3.91 -14.27 -12.00
CA ASP A 11 2.83 -14.10 -11.02
C ASP A 11 3.36 -13.51 -9.70
N PRO A 12 2.87 -12.34 -9.28
CA PRO A 12 1.98 -11.46 -10.03
C PRO A 12 2.71 -10.77 -11.19
N PRO A 13 1.98 -10.22 -12.18
CA PRO A 13 2.57 -9.52 -13.32
C PRO A 13 3.00 -8.08 -13.01
N LEU A 14 2.81 -7.62 -11.77
CA LEU A 14 3.14 -6.30 -11.25
C LEU A 14 4.02 -6.45 -10.02
N ALA A 15 5.05 -5.64 -9.89
CA ALA A 15 5.96 -5.72 -8.74
C ALA A 15 6.65 -4.38 -8.43
N ILE A 16 7.12 -4.23 -7.19
CA ILE A 16 8.14 -3.24 -6.85
C ILE A 16 9.52 -3.90 -6.87
N PRO A 17 10.63 -3.16 -7.01
CA PRO A 17 11.98 -3.67 -6.78
C PRO A 17 12.12 -4.34 -5.41
N GLY A 18 12.92 -5.39 -5.31
CA GLY A 18 13.10 -6.18 -4.09
C GLY A 18 12.00 -7.22 -3.83
N ALA A 19 10.93 -7.24 -4.60
CA ALA A 19 9.83 -8.19 -4.44
C ALA A 19 10.14 -9.57 -5.03
N GLU A 20 9.58 -10.63 -4.43
CA GLU A 20 9.63 -11.98 -4.97
C GLU A 20 8.49 -12.22 -5.96
N VAL A 21 8.83 -12.73 -7.14
CA VAL A 21 7.88 -13.14 -8.17
C VAL A 21 8.08 -14.61 -8.53
N THR A 22 6.98 -15.25 -8.91
CA THR A 22 6.97 -16.62 -9.41
C THR A 22 6.96 -16.60 -10.94
N ILE A 23 7.88 -17.31 -11.57
CA ILE A 23 7.96 -17.48 -13.03
C ILE A 23 7.67 -18.95 -13.34
N ASP A 24 6.47 -19.22 -13.83
CA ASP A 24 6.12 -20.55 -14.36
C ASP A 24 6.73 -20.71 -15.74
N CYS A 25 7.39 -21.84 -15.99
CA CYS A 25 8.19 -22.08 -17.19
C CYS A 25 8.13 -23.53 -17.65
N GLU A 26 8.63 -23.78 -18.87
CA GLU A 26 8.79 -25.12 -19.42
C GLU A 26 10.06 -25.23 -20.27
N ASN A 27 10.51 -26.47 -20.49
CA ASN A 27 11.68 -26.83 -21.31
C ASN A 27 13.01 -26.20 -20.83
N LEU A 28 13.12 -25.86 -19.55
CA LEU A 28 14.36 -25.38 -18.93
C LEU A 28 15.16 -26.56 -18.36
N ASP A 29 16.45 -26.59 -18.67
CA ASP A 29 17.39 -27.52 -18.01
C ASP A 29 17.89 -26.90 -16.71
N THR A 30 17.36 -27.37 -15.60
CA THR A 30 17.71 -26.91 -14.25
C THR A 30 18.55 -27.94 -13.47
N SER A 31 19.14 -28.92 -14.19
CA SER A 31 19.98 -29.99 -13.58
C SER A 31 21.21 -29.43 -12.89
N ASP A 32 21.74 -28.30 -13.37
CA ASP A 32 22.82 -27.55 -12.73
C ASP A 32 22.35 -26.11 -12.46
N PRO A 33 21.97 -25.78 -11.22
CA PRO A 33 21.52 -24.43 -10.86
C PRO A 33 22.52 -23.31 -11.15
N THR A 34 23.83 -23.63 -11.14
CA THR A 34 24.89 -22.64 -11.38
C THR A 34 24.95 -22.16 -12.83
N LEU A 35 24.32 -22.89 -13.73
CA LEU A 35 24.20 -22.55 -15.15
C LEU A 35 22.85 -21.90 -15.50
N CYS A 36 22.09 -21.49 -14.48
CA CYS A 36 20.80 -20.85 -14.64
C CYS A 36 20.87 -19.40 -14.13
N ALA A 37 20.28 -18.46 -14.88
CA ALA A 37 20.16 -17.07 -14.53
C ALA A 37 18.78 -16.53 -14.94
N VAL A 38 18.28 -15.52 -14.23
CA VAL A 38 17.07 -14.76 -14.58
C VAL A 38 17.48 -13.33 -14.83
N PHE A 39 16.95 -12.75 -15.90
CA PHE A 39 17.23 -11.38 -16.27
C PHE A 39 15.93 -10.57 -16.34
N PHE A 40 15.96 -9.37 -15.77
CA PHE A 40 14.95 -8.34 -15.94
C PHE A 40 15.59 -7.23 -16.79
N GLY A 41 15.26 -7.20 -18.08
CA GLY A 41 16.00 -6.41 -19.05
C GLY A 41 17.46 -6.88 -19.13
N VAL A 42 18.37 -6.01 -18.72
CA VAL A 42 19.81 -6.32 -18.69
C VAL A 42 20.32 -6.74 -17.30
N GLU A 43 19.52 -6.52 -16.26
CA GLU A 43 19.90 -6.76 -14.86
C GLU A 43 19.65 -8.23 -14.47
N SER A 44 20.65 -8.87 -13.87
CA SER A 44 20.54 -10.22 -13.34
C SER A 44 19.80 -10.22 -12.01
N ALA A 45 18.85 -11.14 -11.84
CA ALA A 45 18.01 -11.28 -10.67
C ALA A 45 18.48 -12.41 -9.76
N PRO A 46 18.46 -12.24 -8.42
CA PRO A 46 18.67 -13.34 -7.48
C PRO A 46 17.59 -14.41 -7.64
N ILE A 47 18.00 -15.67 -7.76
CA ILE A 47 17.11 -16.83 -7.77
C ILE A 47 16.95 -17.33 -6.34
N VAL A 48 15.72 -17.36 -5.83
CA VAL A 48 15.37 -17.88 -4.50
C VAL A 48 15.17 -19.39 -4.54
N ALA A 49 14.48 -19.88 -5.58
CA ALA A 49 14.24 -21.30 -5.80
C ALA A 49 14.13 -21.60 -7.30
N LEU A 50 14.55 -22.79 -7.67
CA LEU A 50 14.62 -23.22 -9.06
C LEU A 50 14.08 -24.64 -9.22
N SER A 51 13.21 -24.84 -10.20
CA SER A 51 12.75 -26.15 -10.65
C SER A 51 12.51 -26.15 -12.17
N PRO A 52 12.36 -27.31 -12.82
CA PRO A 52 12.12 -27.37 -14.28
C PRO A 52 10.84 -26.67 -14.75
N LYS A 53 9.90 -26.35 -13.84
CA LYS A 53 8.59 -25.76 -14.15
C LYS A 53 8.36 -24.41 -13.49
N ARG A 54 9.23 -24.02 -12.55
CA ARG A 54 9.02 -22.81 -11.76
C ARG A 54 10.32 -22.24 -11.23
N VAL A 55 10.48 -20.94 -11.35
CA VAL A 55 11.56 -20.17 -10.76
C VAL A 55 10.95 -19.11 -9.84
N LEU A 56 11.50 -18.99 -8.63
CA LEU A 56 11.25 -17.85 -7.74
C LEU A 56 12.44 -16.89 -7.85
N ALA A 57 12.20 -15.66 -8.22
CA ALA A 57 13.24 -14.64 -8.40
C ALA A 57 12.87 -13.34 -7.69
N ILE A 58 13.88 -12.62 -7.23
CA ILE A 58 13.73 -11.27 -6.68
C ILE A 58 13.87 -10.27 -7.81
N VAL A 59 12.89 -9.38 -7.96
CA VAL A 59 12.96 -8.27 -8.92
C VAL A 59 14.14 -7.37 -8.53
N PRO A 60 15.15 -7.18 -9.39
CA PRO A 60 16.32 -6.37 -9.04
C PRO A 60 15.97 -4.87 -9.04
N GLU A 61 16.87 -4.07 -8.50
CA GLU A 61 16.84 -2.62 -8.74
C GLU A 61 17.09 -2.36 -10.23
N LEU A 62 16.23 -1.56 -10.84
CA LEU A 62 16.26 -1.30 -12.27
C LEU A 62 16.48 0.19 -12.54
N LYS A 63 17.25 0.50 -13.59
CA LYS A 63 17.41 1.88 -14.08
C LYS A 63 16.15 2.41 -14.79
N GLN A 64 15.30 1.51 -15.23
CA GLN A 64 14.05 1.81 -15.93
C GLN A 64 12.89 1.15 -15.20
N SER A 65 11.73 1.76 -15.25
CA SER A 65 10.47 1.26 -14.69
C SER A 65 9.45 1.00 -15.81
N GLY A 66 8.28 0.51 -15.43
CA GLY A 66 7.23 0.16 -16.39
C GLY A 66 7.37 -1.26 -16.93
N ARG A 67 7.10 -1.49 -18.20
CA ARG A 67 7.15 -2.81 -18.81
C ARG A 67 8.60 -3.26 -19.04
N ILE A 68 9.00 -4.31 -18.34
CA ILE A 68 10.34 -4.91 -18.38
C ILE A 68 10.26 -6.31 -18.96
N GLU A 69 11.14 -6.63 -19.90
CA GLU A 69 11.30 -7.98 -20.42
C GLU A 69 12.00 -8.89 -19.42
N VAL A 70 11.49 -10.11 -19.25
CA VAL A 70 12.05 -11.14 -18.38
C VAL A 70 12.46 -12.33 -19.20
N GLN A 71 13.68 -12.81 -19.02
CA GLN A 71 14.21 -14.01 -19.66
C GLN A 71 14.88 -14.91 -18.63
N ILE A 72 14.81 -16.21 -18.88
CA ILE A 72 15.57 -17.20 -18.11
C ILE A 72 16.65 -17.76 -19.04
N GLU A 73 17.90 -17.71 -18.57
CA GLU A 73 19.02 -18.35 -19.21
C GLU A 73 19.28 -19.70 -18.55
N SER A 74 19.49 -20.75 -19.35
CA SER A 74 19.88 -22.07 -18.90
C SER A 74 20.91 -22.63 -19.85
N ARG A 75 22.09 -23.00 -19.35
CA ARG A 75 23.26 -23.50 -20.10
C ARG A 75 23.62 -22.62 -21.30
N GLY A 76 23.60 -21.29 -21.12
CA GLY A 76 23.93 -20.32 -22.15
C GLY A 76 22.85 -20.13 -23.23
N ARG A 77 21.63 -20.65 -23.02
CA ARG A 77 20.48 -20.42 -23.90
C ARG A 77 19.42 -19.63 -23.17
N ARG A 78 18.92 -18.57 -23.78
CA ARG A 78 17.85 -17.74 -23.23
C ARG A 78 16.48 -18.21 -23.71
N SER A 79 15.49 -18.11 -22.84
CA SER A 79 14.09 -18.31 -23.16
C SER A 79 13.56 -17.20 -24.07
N GLU A 80 12.39 -17.42 -24.69
CA GLU A 80 11.58 -16.31 -25.17
C GLU A 80 11.33 -15.31 -24.03
N ALA A 81 11.25 -14.01 -24.36
CA ALA A 81 10.98 -12.97 -23.40
C ALA A 81 9.49 -12.97 -22.99
N ALA A 82 9.25 -12.84 -21.69
CA ALA A 82 7.95 -12.47 -21.13
C ALA A 82 8.07 -11.06 -20.54
N SER A 83 6.98 -10.46 -20.09
CA SER A 83 7.03 -9.12 -19.52
C SER A 83 6.37 -9.03 -18.15
N ILE A 84 6.90 -8.15 -17.32
CA ILE A 84 6.36 -7.71 -16.02
C ILE A 84 6.31 -6.18 -16.01
N ILE A 85 5.42 -5.60 -15.22
CA ILE A 85 5.44 -4.16 -14.96
C ILE A 85 6.09 -3.93 -13.59
N VAL A 86 7.15 -3.13 -13.57
CA VAL A 86 7.88 -2.79 -12.35
C VAL A 86 7.64 -1.32 -12.00
N ALA A 87 7.23 -1.06 -10.77
CA ALA A 87 6.96 0.28 -10.26
C ALA A 87 8.22 1.15 -10.27
N GLN A 88 8.04 2.44 -10.50
CA GLN A 88 9.08 3.45 -10.38
C GLN A 88 9.23 3.87 -8.93
N ARG A 89 10.46 3.87 -8.39
CA ARG A 89 10.74 4.52 -7.11
C ARG A 89 10.71 6.03 -7.29
N LEU A 90 9.89 6.72 -6.51
CA LEU A 90 9.79 8.19 -6.49
C LEU A 90 10.67 8.79 -5.40
N ALA A 91 10.73 8.14 -4.24
CA ALA A 91 11.41 8.64 -3.05
C ALA A 91 11.93 7.48 -2.19
N GLU A 92 12.98 7.72 -1.43
CA GLU A 92 13.55 6.82 -0.43
C GLU A 92 13.85 7.58 0.87
N ASP A 93 14.14 6.87 1.96
CA ASP A 93 14.44 7.42 3.30
C ASP A 93 13.30 8.25 3.93
N LEU A 94 12.05 8.07 3.48
CA LEU A 94 10.89 8.81 4.02
C LEU A 94 10.23 8.13 5.22
N HIS A 95 10.46 6.84 5.45
CA HIS A 95 9.89 6.05 6.54
C HIS A 95 8.38 6.24 6.73
N PRO A 96 7.55 6.04 5.69
CA PRO A 96 6.10 6.17 5.81
C PRO A 96 5.51 5.07 6.69
N VAL A 97 4.38 5.38 7.34
CA VAL A 97 3.73 4.46 8.29
C VAL A 97 2.25 4.21 7.99
N ALA A 98 1.70 4.88 6.98
CA ALA A 98 0.30 4.77 6.59
C ALA A 98 0.11 5.00 5.08
N ASN A 99 -1.14 5.06 4.64
CA ASN A 99 -1.48 5.46 3.28
C ASN A 99 -0.93 6.87 3.00
N PRO A 100 -0.25 7.06 1.87
CA PRO A 100 -0.08 8.39 1.31
C PRO A 100 -1.45 8.92 0.80
N ALA A 101 -1.56 10.21 0.55
CA ALA A 101 -2.78 10.80 0.03
C ALA A 101 -2.48 11.80 -1.09
N PHE A 102 -3.25 11.73 -2.18
CA PHE A 102 -3.13 12.69 -3.26
C PHE A 102 -3.92 13.96 -2.94
N ASP A 103 -3.28 15.11 -3.08
CA ASP A 103 -3.94 16.40 -3.13
C ASP A 103 -4.73 16.48 -4.45
N ARG A 104 -6.03 16.77 -4.35
CA ARG A 104 -6.91 16.82 -5.53
C ARG A 104 -6.71 18.07 -6.38
N ASP A 105 -6.18 19.15 -5.77
CA ASP A 105 -6.03 20.43 -6.44
C ASP A 105 -4.88 20.43 -7.45
N ASP A 106 -3.78 19.76 -7.11
CA ASP A 106 -2.58 19.76 -7.96
C ASP A 106 -1.98 18.38 -8.25
N GLY A 107 -2.60 17.31 -7.71
CA GLY A 107 -2.18 15.93 -7.94
C GLY A 107 -0.88 15.54 -7.22
N SER A 108 -0.35 16.37 -6.34
CA SER A 108 0.82 16.01 -5.54
C SER A 108 0.49 14.94 -4.49
N LEU A 109 1.48 14.14 -4.14
CA LEU A 109 1.36 13.08 -3.15
C LEU A 109 1.91 13.55 -1.80
N LEU A 110 1.08 13.51 -0.76
CA LEU A 110 1.47 13.79 0.63
C LEU A 110 1.82 12.49 1.34
N VAL A 111 2.92 12.52 2.09
CA VAL A 111 3.46 11.35 2.81
C VAL A 111 3.80 11.76 4.23
N THR A 112 3.36 10.97 5.21
CA THR A 112 3.77 11.13 6.61
C THR A 112 5.10 10.44 6.87
N ARG A 113 5.97 11.07 7.65
CA ARG A 113 7.15 10.48 8.25
C ARG A 113 6.99 10.42 9.76
N SER A 114 7.07 9.23 10.32
CA SER A 114 6.93 9.02 11.76
C SER A 114 8.26 8.54 12.35
N GLY A 115 8.78 9.25 13.31
CA GLY A 115 9.94 8.85 14.10
C GLY A 115 9.64 7.74 15.10
N ALA A 116 10.62 7.41 15.94
CA ALA A 116 10.41 6.57 17.12
C ALA A 116 9.38 7.20 18.05
N ARG A 117 8.85 6.43 19.02
CA ARG A 117 7.80 6.92 19.91
C ARG A 117 8.30 8.15 20.71
N GLY A 118 7.64 9.29 20.49
CA GLY A 118 7.98 10.56 21.15
C GLY A 118 9.18 11.29 20.55
N GLU A 119 9.78 10.76 19.48
CA GLU A 119 10.82 11.45 18.73
C GLU A 119 10.20 12.62 17.96
N GLN A 120 10.78 13.79 18.10
CA GLN A 120 10.44 14.97 17.31
C GLN A 120 11.37 15.02 16.10
N LEU A 121 10.81 14.86 14.92
CA LEU A 121 11.51 15.03 13.66
C LEU A 121 11.34 16.48 13.18
N PRO A 122 12.37 17.07 12.54
CA PRO A 122 12.28 18.43 12.01
C PRO A 122 11.22 18.58 10.91
N VAL A 123 10.99 17.50 10.13
CA VAL A 123 9.98 17.43 9.09
C VAL A 123 9.24 16.12 9.21
N THR A 124 7.92 16.17 9.23
CA THR A 124 7.04 15.02 9.42
C THR A 124 6.02 14.81 8.29
N LEU A 125 5.88 15.80 7.41
CA LEU A 125 5.08 15.74 6.19
C LEU A 125 5.95 16.13 4.99
N PHE A 126 5.90 15.31 3.96
CA PHE A 126 6.56 15.54 2.68
C PHE A 126 5.54 15.60 1.56
N ARG A 127 5.83 16.39 0.55
CA ARG A 127 5.08 16.50 -0.69
C ARG A 127 5.95 16.05 -1.84
N ILE A 128 5.42 15.19 -2.69
CA ILE A 128 6.03 14.73 -3.92
C ILE A 128 5.15 15.23 -5.06
N ASP A 129 5.70 16.07 -5.91
CA ASP A 129 4.96 16.61 -7.06
C ASP A 129 4.86 15.59 -8.22
N ALA A 130 4.15 15.96 -9.28
CA ALA A 130 4.00 15.12 -10.47
C ALA A 130 5.34 14.86 -11.20
N GLY A 131 6.34 15.69 -10.99
CA GLY A 131 7.70 15.52 -11.52
C GLY A 131 8.59 14.62 -10.66
N GLY A 132 8.11 14.24 -9.47
CA GLY A 132 8.87 13.46 -8.48
C GLY A 132 9.79 14.34 -7.60
N GLU A 133 9.64 15.67 -7.63
CA GLU A 133 10.37 16.56 -6.73
C GLU A 133 9.80 16.43 -5.32
N ILE A 134 10.69 16.19 -4.34
CA ILE A 134 10.35 16.02 -2.94
C ILE A 134 10.57 17.34 -2.22
N THR A 135 9.54 17.87 -1.58
CA THR A 135 9.62 19.08 -0.77
C THR A 135 9.15 18.81 0.65
N GLU A 136 9.80 19.47 1.61
CA GLU A 136 9.33 19.51 2.99
C GLU A 136 8.02 20.29 3.07
N PHE A 137 7.01 19.69 3.71
CA PHE A 137 5.70 20.30 3.78
C PHE A 137 5.39 20.90 5.16
N SER A 138 5.56 20.11 6.24
CA SER A 138 5.37 20.56 7.63
C SER A 138 6.11 19.66 8.61
N GLY A 139 6.54 20.23 9.74
CA GLY A 139 7.19 19.53 10.87
C GLY A 139 6.41 19.59 12.19
N ASP A 140 5.25 20.24 12.22
CA ASP A 140 4.58 20.65 13.46
C ASP A 140 3.81 19.52 14.16
N ILE A 141 3.69 18.34 13.53
CA ILE A 141 2.93 17.20 14.07
C ILE A 141 3.90 16.11 14.54
N THR A 142 3.86 15.77 15.82
CA THR A 142 4.66 14.68 16.34
C THR A 142 4.04 13.33 16.00
N ASN A 143 4.84 12.42 15.44
CA ASN A 143 4.41 11.08 15.04
C ASN A 143 3.09 11.06 14.23
N PRO A 144 2.99 11.80 13.10
CA PRO A 144 1.82 11.75 12.25
C PRO A 144 1.63 10.34 11.67
N THR A 145 0.39 9.99 11.38
CA THR A 145 0.04 8.68 10.79
C THR A 145 -0.82 8.85 9.53
N GLY A 146 -2.13 8.87 9.68
CA GLY A 146 -3.06 8.96 8.55
C GLY A 146 -3.18 10.37 8.00
N ILE A 147 -3.36 10.48 6.69
CA ILE A 147 -3.73 11.71 5.98
C ILE A 147 -5.05 11.47 5.27
N ALA A 148 -5.96 12.42 5.32
CA ALA A 148 -7.18 12.43 4.51
C ALA A 148 -7.57 13.87 4.14
N PHE A 149 -8.29 13.97 3.02
CA PHE A 149 -8.89 15.23 2.57
C PHE A 149 -10.41 15.11 2.65
N ASP A 150 -11.08 16.19 3.09
CA ASP A 150 -12.53 16.31 2.96
C ASP A 150 -12.94 16.66 1.52
N SER A 151 -14.25 16.82 1.26
CA SER A 151 -14.77 17.14 -0.07
C SER A 151 -14.35 18.51 -0.57
N THR A 152 -13.94 19.43 0.32
CA THR A 152 -13.48 20.78 -0.02
C THR A 152 -11.98 20.85 -0.32
N GLY A 153 -11.24 19.72 -0.20
CA GLY A 153 -9.79 19.67 -0.35
C GLY A 153 -9.03 20.07 0.93
N GLN A 154 -9.72 20.23 2.08
CA GLN A 154 -9.06 20.52 3.33
C GLN A 154 -8.34 19.27 3.86
N MET A 155 -7.03 19.38 4.11
CA MET A 155 -6.21 18.28 4.61
C MET A 155 -6.30 18.15 6.13
N PHE A 156 -6.40 16.87 6.58
CA PHE A 156 -6.36 16.47 7.99
C PHE A 156 -5.33 15.37 8.20
N VAL A 157 -4.65 15.42 9.35
CA VAL A 157 -3.58 14.47 9.72
C VAL A 157 -3.77 14.01 11.15
N THR A 158 -3.73 12.71 11.38
CA THR A 158 -3.75 12.13 12.74
C THR A 158 -2.36 12.09 13.35
N SER A 159 -2.28 12.34 14.65
CA SER A 159 -1.09 12.14 15.47
C SER A 159 -1.34 11.02 16.49
N ARG A 160 -0.53 9.97 16.40
CA ARG A 160 -0.61 8.84 17.33
C ARG A 160 0.02 9.16 18.71
N MET A 161 0.75 10.28 18.82
CA MET A 161 1.43 10.64 20.06
C MET A 161 0.49 11.26 21.06
N ASP A 162 -0.37 12.17 20.63
CA ASP A 162 -1.26 12.97 21.47
C ASP A 162 -2.75 12.70 21.22
N GLY A 163 -3.09 11.81 20.29
CA GLY A 163 -4.48 11.46 19.98
C GLY A 163 -5.27 12.61 19.36
N THR A 164 -4.61 13.44 18.55
CA THR A 164 -5.19 14.62 17.93
C THR A 164 -5.30 14.44 16.42
N VAL A 165 -6.37 14.94 15.84
CA VAL A 165 -6.46 15.24 14.40
C VAL A 165 -6.12 16.71 14.23
N TYR A 166 -5.14 16.97 13.38
CA TYR A 166 -4.75 18.31 12.98
C TYR A 166 -5.34 18.65 11.62
N ARG A 167 -5.90 19.86 11.50
CA ARG A 167 -6.24 20.48 10.22
C ARG A 167 -5.04 21.28 9.73
N ILE A 168 -4.65 21.09 8.48
CA ILE A 168 -3.54 21.83 7.88
C ILE A 168 -4.10 23.07 7.17
N THR A 169 -3.63 24.23 7.56
CA THR A 169 -4.06 25.51 6.96
C THR A 169 -3.40 25.73 5.59
N SER A 170 -3.90 26.70 4.83
CA SER A 170 -3.27 27.14 3.57
C SER A 170 -1.85 27.68 3.75
N PHE A 171 -1.49 28.08 4.97
CA PHE A 171 -0.12 28.47 5.34
C PHE A 171 0.76 27.29 5.78
N LYS A 172 0.25 26.05 5.64
CA LYS A 172 0.92 24.79 6.04
C LYS A 172 1.10 24.64 7.57
N GLU A 173 0.34 25.38 8.36
CA GLU A 173 0.34 25.28 9.81
C GLU A 173 -0.60 24.16 10.26
N ALA A 174 -0.19 23.37 11.26
CA ALA A 174 -1.01 22.35 11.88
C ALA A 174 -1.82 22.91 13.04
N VAL A 175 -3.15 22.95 12.90
CA VAL A 175 -4.06 23.46 13.92
C VAL A 175 -4.87 22.27 14.49
N PRO A 176 -4.89 22.06 15.82
CA PRO A 176 -5.72 21.03 16.44
C PRO A 176 -7.19 21.18 16.04
N PHE A 177 -7.80 20.08 15.58
CA PHE A 177 -9.20 20.07 15.15
C PHE A 177 -10.06 19.17 16.07
N ALA A 178 -9.64 17.92 16.30
CA ALA A 178 -10.28 17.00 17.23
C ALA A 178 -9.23 16.39 18.17
N GLN A 179 -9.55 16.17 19.41
CA GLN A 179 -8.63 15.70 20.46
C GLN A 179 -9.22 14.52 21.23
N ASN A 180 -8.47 13.93 22.15
CA ASN A 180 -8.88 12.81 23.00
C ASN A 180 -9.24 11.51 22.23
N LEU A 181 -8.63 11.30 21.08
CA LEU A 181 -8.91 10.17 20.18
C LEU A 181 -7.99 8.96 20.47
N GLY A 182 -7.48 8.82 21.67
CA GLY A 182 -6.62 7.69 22.07
C GLY A 182 -5.30 7.67 21.28
N VAL A 183 -4.96 6.54 20.68
CA VAL A 183 -3.81 6.42 19.78
C VAL A 183 -4.33 6.51 18.34
N ALA A 184 -4.64 7.74 17.91
CA ALA A 184 -5.23 8.02 16.60
C ALA A 184 -4.28 7.63 15.46
N THR A 185 -4.70 6.71 14.60
CA THR A 185 -3.85 6.20 13.51
C THR A 185 -4.48 6.33 12.14
N GLY A 186 -5.64 5.73 11.90
CA GLY A 186 -6.35 5.82 10.64
C GLY A 186 -7.32 7.00 10.60
N ILE A 187 -7.53 7.57 9.42
CA ILE A 187 -8.53 8.62 9.16
C ILE A 187 -9.15 8.40 7.79
N ALA A 188 -10.45 8.63 7.69
CA ALA A 188 -11.18 8.61 6.42
C ALA A 188 -12.41 9.52 6.51
N PHE A 189 -12.87 10.02 5.34
CA PHE A 189 -14.12 10.76 5.21
C PHE A 189 -15.13 9.97 4.38
N ASP A 190 -16.39 10.03 4.75
CA ASP A 190 -17.47 9.53 3.90
C ASP A 190 -17.96 10.61 2.92
N SER A 191 -18.91 10.24 2.06
CA SER A 191 -19.46 11.13 1.05
C SER A 191 -20.25 12.33 1.61
N SER A 192 -20.49 12.34 2.93
CA SER A 192 -21.18 13.43 3.66
C SER A 192 -20.22 14.25 4.51
N ASP A 193 -18.90 14.09 4.31
CA ASP A 193 -17.82 14.70 5.11
C ASP A 193 -17.87 14.32 6.59
N THR A 194 -18.44 13.17 6.93
CA THR A 194 -18.27 12.61 8.27
C THR A 194 -16.85 12.05 8.38
N MET A 195 -16.07 12.55 9.33
CA MET A 195 -14.73 12.06 9.60
C MET A 195 -14.80 10.82 10.50
N TYR A 196 -14.06 9.78 10.13
CA TYR A 196 -13.82 8.60 10.96
C TYR A 196 -12.37 8.55 11.37
N VAL A 197 -12.13 8.27 12.66
CA VAL A 197 -10.77 8.14 13.21
C VAL A 197 -10.66 6.81 13.95
N GLY A 198 -9.63 6.05 13.63
CA GLY A 198 -9.34 4.76 14.27
C GLY A 198 -8.29 4.93 15.38
N ASP A 199 -8.70 4.63 16.61
CA ASP A 199 -7.78 4.41 17.71
C ASP A 199 -7.33 2.94 17.74
N ARG A 200 -6.03 2.70 17.64
CA ARG A 200 -5.49 1.33 17.62
C ARG A 200 -5.86 0.48 18.86
N THR A 201 -6.38 1.08 19.94
CA THR A 201 -6.87 0.34 21.12
C THR A 201 -8.24 -0.30 20.91
N GLY A 202 -8.88 -0.05 19.76
CA GLY A 202 -10.10 -0.73 19.33
C GLY A 202 -11.27 0.19 19.00
N THR A 203 -11.18 1.48 19.29
CA THR A 203 -12.29 2.41 19.12
C THR A 203 -12.26 3.06 17.74
N ILE A 204 -13.41 3.11 17.07
CA ILE A 204 -13.65 3.98 15.93
C ILE A 204 -14.51 5.16 16.39
N TYR A 205 -13.99 6.35 16.17
CA TYR A 205 -14.70 7.60 16.44
C TYR A 205 -15.32 8.17 15.17
N LYS A 206 -16.48 8.81 15.32
CA LYS A 206 -17.00 9.82 14.39
C LYS A 206 -16.64 11.19 14.92
N VAL A 207 -16.19 12.06 14.04
CA VAL A 207 -15.87 13.46 14.35
C VAL A 207 -16.72 14.33 13.44
N ASN A 208 -17.45 15.27 14.02
CA ASN A 208 -18.30 16.20 13.28
C ASN A 208 -17.51 17.40 12.72
N GLY A 209 -18.18 18.25 11.94
CA GLY A 209 -17.56 19.40 11.28
C GLY A 209 -16.97 20.49 12.19
N ILE A 210 -17.20 20.40 13.50
CA ILE A 210 -16.63 21.33 14.51
C ILE A 210 -15.60 20.66 15.42
N GLY A 211 -15.23 19.39 15.12
CA GLY A 211 -14.18 18.68 15.84
C GLY A 211 -14.63 17.92 17.08
N GLU A 212 -15.95 17.78 17.33
CA GLU A 212 -16.46 16.99 18.44
C GLU A 212 -16.49 15.52 18.08
N GLU A 213 -15.92 14.69 18.94
CA GLU A 213 -15.81 13.24 18.78
C GLU A 213 -16.97 12.49 19.46
N SER A 214 -17.32 11.36 18.93
CA SER A 214 -18.22 10.39 19.53
C SER A 214 -17.78 8.97 19.21
N THR A 215 -17.82 8.06 20.18
CA THR A 215 -17.57 6.63 19.93
C THR A 215 -18.65 6.08 19.02
N TRP A 216 -18.25 5.38 17.95
CA TRP A 216 -19.17 4.83 16.97
C TRP A 216 -19.15 3.30 16.87
N ALA A 217 -17.96 2.71 16.87
CA ALA A 217 -17.80 1.24 16.83
C ALA A 217 -16.61 0.79 17.68
N GLN A 218 -16.65 -0.48 18.06
CA GLN A 218 -15.57 -1.13 18.82
C GLN A 218 -15.10 -2.36 18.07
N LEU A 219 -13.79 -2.47 17.88
CA LEU A 219 -13.10 -3.59 17.23
C LEU A 219 -12.07 -4.22 18.17
N GLU A 220 -11.45 -5.31 17.73
CA GLU A 220 -10.28 -5.88 18.41
C GLU A 220 -9.08 -4.92 18.29
N PRO A 221 -8.31 -4.68 19.37
CA PRO A 221 -7.13 -3.81 19.32
C PRO A 221 -6.11 -4.26 18.27
N SER A 222 -5.54 -3.29 17.55
CA SER A 222 -4.47 -3.55 16.61
C SER A 222 -3.10 -3.53 17.30
N VAL A 223 -2.19 -4.43 16.91
CA VAL A 223 -0.79 -4.42 17.38
C VAL A 223 0.07 -3.39 16.64
N SER A 224 -0.47 -2.76 15.59
CA SER A 224 0.19 -1.71 14.81
C SER A 224 -0.71 -0.48 14.71
N ALA A 225 -1.18 -0.14 13.53
CA ALA A 225 -2.10 0.96 13.26
C ALA A 225 -3.43 0.41 12.74
N TYR A 226 -4.52 1.13 12.92
CA TYR A 226 -5.68 0.98 12.06
C TYR A 226 -5.47 1.80 10.79
N HIS A 227 -5.87 1.23 9.67
CA HIS A 227 -6.01 1.91 8.40
C HIS A 227 -7.48 1.87 7.99
N LEU A 228 -7.99 2.97 7.49
CA LEU A 228 -9.40 3.18 7.20
C LEU A 228 -9.59 3.53 5.73
N ALA A 229 -10.65 3.02 5.13
CA ALA A 229 -11.16 3.47 3.85
C ALA A 229 -12.68 3.41 3.84
N VAL A 230 -13.34 4.38 3.23
CA VAL A 230 -14.77 4.33 3.00
C VAL A 230 -15.01 3.66 1.64
N GLY A 231 -15.87 2.65 1.62
CA GLY A 231 -16.21 1.91 0.43
C GLY A 231 -17.31 2.58 -0.41
N PRO A 232 -17.56 2.07 -1.62
CA PRO A 232 -18.61 2.61 -2.50
C PRO A 232 -20.03 2.44 -1.92
N ASP A 233 -20.21 1.57 -0.94
CA ASP A 233 -21.45 1.39 -0.18
C ASP A 233 -21.57 2.35 1.02
N ASN A 234 -20.67 3.35 1.11
CA ASN A 234 -20.56 4.31 2.19
C ASN A 234 -20.35 3.69 3.58
N ALA A 235 -19.90 2.44 3.64
CA ALA A 235 -19.47 1.80 4.88
C ALA A 235 -17.98 2.01 5.10
N LEU A 236 -17.54 1.95 6.36
CA LEU A 236 -16.13 2.05 6.70
C LEU A 236 -15.49 0.65 6.69
N TYR A 237 -14.36 0.53 6.03
CA TYR A 237 -13.54 -0.67 6.01
C TYR A 237 -12.26 -0.43 6.82
N VAL A 238 -11.95 -1.39 7.69
CA VAL A 238 -10.86 -1.27 8.66
C VAL A 238 -9.88 -2.41 8.48
N ALA A 239 -8.63 -2.07 8.26
CA ALA A 239 -7.50 -2.98 8.37
C ALA A 239 -6.70 -2.66 9.64
N GLY A 240 -6.28 -3.70 10.34
CA GLY A 240 -5.44 -3.56 11.52
C GLY A 240 -4.93 -4.93 11.94
N PRO A 241 -3.60 -5.17 11.90
CA PRO A 241 -3.05 -6.45 12.28
C PRO A 241 -3.29 -6.70 13.78
N THR A 242 -3.70 -7.92 14.11
CA THR A 242 -3.87 -8.40 15.48
C THR A 242 -2.74 -9.34 15.88
N VAL A 243 -2.87 -10.01 17.01
CA VAL A 243 -1.95 -11.09 17.42
C VAL A 243 -2.24 -12.41 16.69
N ALA A 244 -3.31 -12.47 15.89
CA ALA A 244 -3.68 -13.66 15.14
C ALA A 244 -2.73 -13.90 13.95
N SER A 245 -2.66 -15.17 13.51
CA SER A 245 -1.87 -15.54 12.32
C SER A 245 -2.54 -15.12 11.01
N PHE A 246 -3.87 -14.95 11.03
CA PHE A 246 -4.69 -14.53 9.90
C PHE A 246 -5.66 -13.45 10.34
N ASP A 247 -5.49 -12.28 9.79
CA ASP A 247 -6.30 -11.11 10.08
C ASP A 247 -7.45 -10.97 9.09
N SER A 248 -8.39 -10.11 9.45
CA SER A 248 -9.58 -9.80 8.65
C SER A 248 -9.61 -8.32 8.28
N ILE A 249 -10.26 -8.02 7.17
CA ILE A 249 -10.79 -6.69 6.91
C ILE A 249 -12.18 -6.64 7.52
N MET A 250 -12.39 -5.67 8.41
CA MET A 250 -13.69 -5.44 9.05
C MET A 250 -14.47 -4.39 8.27
N ARG A 251 -15.78 -4.59 8.17
CA ARG A 251 -16.72 -3.62 7.63
C ARG A 251 -17.59 -3.10 8.75
N VAL A 252 -17.67 -1.78 8.88
CA VAL A 252 -18.54 -1.11 9.85
C VAL A 252 -19.63 -0.38 9.07
N GLY A 253 -20.86 -0.82 9.26
CA GLY A 253 -22.04 -0.27 8.58
C GLY A 253 -22.52 1.05 9.19
N ALA A 254 -23.55 1.64 8.61
CA ALA A 254 -24.04 2.98 8.96
C ALA A 254 -24.42 3.16 10.45
N ASN A 255 -24.86 2.10 11.11
CA ASN A 255 -25.26 2.11 12.51
C ASN A 255 -24.13 1.69 13.48
N GLY A 256 -22.89 1.53 12.97
CA GLY A 256 -21.74 1.08 13.75
C GLY A 256 -21.68 -0.45 13.93
N GLU A 257 -22.53 -1.22 13.23
CA GLU A 257 -22.48 -2.68 13.26
C GLU A 257 -21.22 -3.19 12.57
N VAL A 258 -20.48 -4.04 13.26
CA VAL A 258 -19.18 -4.58 12.80
C VAL A 258 -19.39 -5.98 12.21
N SER A 259 -18.88 -6.21 11.03
CA SER A 259 -18.87 -7.51 10.35
C SER A 259 -17.55 -7.79 9.67
N VAL A 260 -17.26 -9.06 9.39
CA VAL A 260 -16.08 -9.45 8.62
C VAL A 260 -16.40 -9.30 7.14
N PHE A 261 -15.60 -8.50 6.42
CA PHE A 261 -15.67 -8.41 4.96
C PHE A 261 -14.82 -9.48 4.28
N TYR A 262 -13.55 -9.61 4.70
CA TYR A 262 -12.64 -10.64 4.17
C TYR A 262 -11.76 -11.18 5.29
N ARG A 263 -11.43 -12.47 5.24
CA ARG A 263 -10.56 -13.15 6.22
C ARG A 263 -9.43 -13.91 5.52
N GLY A 264 -8.28 -13.98 6.18
CA GLY A 264 -7.15 -14.81 5.72
C GLY A 264 -5.97 -14.02 5.18
N LEU A 265 -5.89 -12.74 5.53
CA LEU A 265 -4.73 -11.89 5.24
C LEU A 265 -3.69 -12.02 6.35
N GLY A 266 -2.41 -11.90 6.00
CA GLY A 266 -1.33 -11.74 6.96
C GLY A 266 -0.99 -10.26 7.10
N ARG A 267 -1.11 -9.71 8.31
CA ARG A 267 -0.74 -8.33 8.69
C ARG A 267 -1.26 -7.26 7.71
N PRO A 268 -2.57 -7.14 7.51
CA PRO A 268 -3.13 -6.11 6.64
C PRO A 268 -2.79 -4.71 7.19
N GLN A 269 -2.40 -3.83 6.30
CA GLN A 269 -2.03 -2.44 6.55
C GLN A 269 -2.94 -1.51 5.72
N GLY A 270 -2.36 -0.51 5.03
CA GLY A 270 -3.09 0.42 4.20
C GLY A 270 -4.04 -0.24 3.21
N LEU A 271 -5.17 0.41 2.97
CA LEU A 271 -6.21 -0.08 2.08
C LEU A 271 -6.86 1.08 1.31
N VAL A 272 -7.33 0.79 0.10
CA VAL A 272 -8.02 1.76 -0.76
C VAL A 272 -8.95 1.02 -1.73
N PHE A 273 -10.03 1.66 -2.14
CA PHE A 273 -10.92 1.16 -3.20
C PHE A 273 -10.57 1.76 -4.55
N ASP A 274 -10.80 0.99 -5.61
CA ASP A 274 -10.88 1.53 -6.97
C ASP A 274 -12.33 1.93 -7.32
N ASP A 275 -12.51 2.53 -8.52
CA ASP A 275 -13.82 2.97 -9.00
C ASP A 275 -14.77 1.80 -9.33
N GLU A 276 -14.25 0.58 -9.46
CA GLU A 276 -15.03 -0.64 -9.68
C GLU A 276 -15.49 -1.29 -8.37
N GLY A 277 -15.02 -0.75 -7.23
CA GLY A 277 -15.33 -1.25 -5.89
C GLY A 277 -14.44 -2.41 -5.43
N ASN A 278 -13.36 -2.71 -6.13
CA ASN A 278 -12.37 -3.66 -5.61
C ASN A 278 -11.57 -2.99 -4.48
N LEU A 279 -11.32 -3.78 -3.43
CA LEU A 279 -10.49 -3.33 -2.31
C LEU A 279 -9.05 -3.81 -2.50
N TYR A 280 -8.11 -2.88 -2.46
CA TYR A 280 -6.68 -3.14 -2.47
C TYR A 280 -6.11 -2.99 -1.07
N VAL A 281 -5.33 -3.96 -0.60
CA VAL A 281 -4.79 -4.00 0.76
C VAL A 281 -3.31 -4.36 0.72
N ALA A 282 -2.47 -3.58 1.39
CA ALA A 282 -1.09 -3.95 1.66
C ALA A 282 -1.07 -5.08 2.70
N ALA A 283 -0.80 -6.32 2.27
CA ALA A 283 -0.92 -7.50 3.11
C ALA A 283 -0.12 -8.69 2.55
N SER A 284 -0.14 -9.82 3.24
CA SER A 284 0.21 -11.09 2.62
C SER A 284 -1.02 -11.96 2.38
N LEU A 285 -0.99 -12.68 1.26
CA LEU A 285 -1.99 -13.67 0.89
C LEU A 285 -1.29 -15.01 0.66
N ARG A 286 -1.68 -16.03 1.43
CA ARG A 286 -1.09 -17.40 1.34
C ARG A 286 0.44 -17.40 1.43
N GLY A 287 1.00 -16.55 2.32
CA GLY A 287 2.44 -16.41 2.54
C GLY A 287 3.18 -15.51 1.56
N ARG A 288 2.54 -15.01 0.49
CA ARG A 288 3.12 -14.09 -0.48
C ARG A 288 2.78 -12.65 -0.13
N ARG A 289 3.75 -11.75 -0.13
CA ARG A 289 3.62 -10.36 0.32
C ARG A 289 3.41 -9.40 -0.84
N GLY A 290 2.57 -8.38 -0.61
CA GLY A 290 2.35 -7.34 -1.61
C GLY A 290 1.06 -6.58 -1.41
N ILE A 291 0.42 -6.20 -2.51
CA ILE A 291 -0.93 -5.65 -2.54
C ILE A 291 -1.88 -6.77 -2.95
N VAL A 292 -2.86 -7.03 -2.11
CA VAL A 292 -3.92 -8.00 -2.36
C VAL A 292 -5.14 -7.25 -2.88
N ARG A 293 -5.67 -7.65 -4.04
CA ARG A 293 -6.93 -7.17 -4.58
C ARG A 293 -8.05 -8.10 -4.13
N ILE A 294 -9.11 -7.56 -3.56
CA ILE A 294 -10.29 -8.28 -3.09
C ILE A 294 -11.50 -7.78 -3.89
N SER A 295 -12.31 -8.72 -4.42
CA SER A 295 -13.51 -8.39 -5.18
C SER A 295 -14.54 -7.63 -4.34
N PRO A 296 -15.47 -6.85 -4.97
CA PRO A 296 -16.47 -6.06 -4.26
C PRO A 296 -17.38 -6.86 -3.33
N ASP A 297 -17.59 -8.14 -3.63
CA ASP A 297 -18.38 -9.06 -2.79
C ASP A 297 -17.59 -9.73 -1.66
N GLY A 298 -16.29 -9.44 -1.53
CA GLY A 298 -15.40 -10.00 -0.51
C GLY A 298 -15.09 -11.49 -0.67
N LYS A 299 -15.43 -12.14 -1.81
CA LYS A 299 -15.29 -13.60 -1.97
C LYS A 299 -14.00 -14.03 -2.66
N HIS A 300 -13.43 -13.19 -3.49
CA HIS A 300 -12.23 -13.49 -4.26
C HIS A 300 -11.10 -12.56 -3.88
N ALA A 301 -9.91 -13.12 -3.70
CA ALA A 301 -8.70 -12.35 -3.45
C ALA A 301 -7.53 -12.93 -4.22
N GLU A 302 -6.69 -12.05 -4.74
CA GLU A 302 -5.46 -12.39 -5.44
C GLU A 302 -4.33 -11.44 -5.05
N LEU A 303 -3.09 -11.92 -5.17
CA LEU A 303 -1.93 -11.04 -5.06
C LEU A 303 -1.82 -10.26 -6.36
N PHE A 304 -2.06 -8.96 -6.28
CA PHE A 304 -2.09 -8.05 -7.44
C PHE A 304 -0.71 -7.47 -7.76
N VAL A 305 0.01 -7.01 -6.75
CA VAL A 305 1.39 -6.49 -6.87
C VAL A 305 2.28 -7.25 -5.90
N ALA A 306 3.42 -7.75 -6.36
CA ALA A 306 4.44 -8.27 -5.44
C ALA A 306 5.18 -7.09 -4.76
N GLY A 307 5.34 -7.15 -3.45
CA GLY A 307 6.00 -6.10 -2.68
C GLY A 307 6.37 -6.52 -1.27
N MET A 308 7.48 -6.00 -0.78
CA MET A 308 7.94 -6.24 0.59
C MET A 308 7.71 -5.00 1.45
N ASN A 309 7.35 -5.22 2.73
CA ASN A 309 7.24 -4.17 3.73
C ASN A 309 6.29 -3.01 3.35
N LEU A 310 5.22 -3.33 2.62
CA LEU A 310 4.23 -2.33 2.22
C LEU A 310 3.39 -1.90 3.42
N VAL A 311 3.14 -0.60 3.53
CA VAL A 311 2.39 0.01 4.65
C VAL A 311 1.20 0.83 4.16
N GLY A 312 1.21 1.28 2.91
CA GLY A 312 0.14 2.14 2.40
C GLY A 312 0.05 2.17 0.89
N LEU A 313 -1.06 2.65 0.39
CA LEU A 313 -1.34 2.81 -1.03
C LEU A 313 -2.41 3.89 -1.26
N ALA A 314 -2.38 4.51 -2.43
CA ALA A 314 -3.39 5.48 -2.85
C ALA A 314 -3.50 5.49 -4.38
N PHE A 315 -4.71 5.62 -4.91
CA PHE A 315 -4.93 5.89 -6.34
C PHE A 315 -4.89 7.39 -6.61
N ASN A 316 -4.26 7.77 -7.71
CA ASN A 316 -4.39 9.13 -8.24
C ASN A 316 -5.64 9.26 -9.13
N ALA A 317 -5.92 10.46 -9.62
CA ALA A 317 -7.07 10.73 -10.47
C ALA A 317 -7.05 10.01 -11.84
N THR A 318 -5.88 9.54 -12.29
CA THR A 318 -5.73 8.77 -13.54
C THR A 318 -5.84 7.27 -13.33
N GLY A 319 -5.93 6.82 -12.07
CA GLY A 319 -6.02 5.41 -11.69
C GLY A 319 -4.67 4.72 -11.53
N ASP A 320 -3.56 5.48 -11.50
CA ASP A 320 -2.25 4.94 -11.16
C ASP A 320 -2.11 4.79 -9.65
N LEU A 321 -1.30 3.84 -9.21
CA LEU A 321 -1.17 3.47 -7.81
C LEU A 321 0.14 4.01 -7.22
N ALA A 322 0.04 4.87 -6.22
CA ALA A 322 1.15 5.16 -5.32
C ALA A 322 1.23 4.07 -4.24
N ILE A 323 2.43 3.58 -3.98
CA ILE A 323 2.70 2.50 -3.03
C ILE A 323 3.74 2.97 -2.03
N ALA A 324 3.41 2.91 -0.75
CA ALA A 324 4.34 3.20 0.35
C ALA A 324 4.85 1.89 0.95
N SER A 325 6.17 1.72 0.99
CA SER A 325 6.84 0.74 1.85
C SER A 325 7.29 1.40 3.15
N THR A 326 7.88 0.65 4.06
CA THR A 326 8.45 1.23 5.31
C THR A 326 9.64 2.18 5.08
N ASP A 327 10.08 2.34 3.85
CA ASP A 327 11.26 3.14 3.50
C ASP A 327 11.00 4.09 2.33
N SER A 328 10.31 3.61 1.31
CA SER A 328 10.26 4.25 -0.01
C SER A 328 8.82 4.42 -0.51
N ILE A 329 8.67 5.35 -1.46
CA ILE A 329 7.45 5.56 -2.23
C ILE A 329 7.68 5.14 -3.68
N TYR A 330 6.71 4.43 -4.24
CA TYR A 330 6.72 3.97 -5.62
C TYR A 330 5.47 4.46 -6.36
N SER A 331 5.61 4.68 -7.67
CA SER A 331 4.50 4.89 -8.60
C SER A 331 4.38 3.69 -9.52
N LEU A 332 3.19 3.13 -9.62
CA LEU A 332 2.87 2.02 -10.51
C LEU A 332 1.78 2.46 -11.48
N PRO A 333 2.13 2.70 -12.76
CA PRO A 333 1.12 2.98 -13.77
C PRO A 333 0.27 1.73 -14.00
N LEU A 334 -1.00 1.83 -13.70
CA LEU A 334 -1.98 0.80 -14.07
C LEU A 334 -2.54 1.22 -15.42
N ALA A 335 -1.88 0.82 -16.51
CA ALA A 335 -2.38 1.08 -17.85
C ALA A 335 -3.85 0.67 -17.91
N ARG A 336 -4.74 1.62 -18.19
CA ARG A 336 -6.10 1.29 -18.62
C ARG A 336 -5.91 0.30 -19.77
N GLN A 337 -6.22 -0.97 -19.51
CA GLN A 337 -6.31 -1.96 -20.58
C GLN A 337 -7.43 -1.46 -21.52
N ALA A 338 -7.02 -0.88 -22.63
CA ALA A 338 -7.92 -0.46 -23.68
C ALA A 338 -8.47 -1.70 -24.41
#